data_5228162c326e49b69a4ff6c11c3c6c25
#
_entry.id   5228162c326e49b69a4ff6c11c3c6c25
#
_cell.length_a   1.000
_cell.length_b   1.000
_cell.length_c   1.000
_cell.angle_alpha   90.00
_cell.angle_beta   90.00
_cell.angle_gamma   90.00
#
_symmetry.space_group_name_H-M   'P 1'
#
loop_
_entity.id
_entity.type
_entity.pdbx_description
1 polymer ?
#
loop_
_entity_poly.entity_id
_entity_poly.type
_entity_poly.pdbx_seq_one_letter_code
_entity_poly.pdbx_strand_id
1 'polypeptide(L)'
;MTDVANARRRLRTAVVWDGLHAALDARLSDRAVLDVLDVGGGTGGFAVPLAEAGHLVTVLDPNPDALAALERRAADAGVSDRVRWLQADAADLTSLCRPGSVDLVLCHGVLEHVEDPTAVLAAVAGVVRPTGVVSVLVANPNGLALARAAAGHLDQARHALADPDGRWGDRDPLPRRFTPDRAAALFRAAGLAVFASHGVRVCVDLVPGAVVEGEPDAVEALLALEATLAEHPDFHAVAGQLHLLGARLPGS
;
A
#
# COMPACT_ATOMS: atom_id res chain seq x y z
N MET A 1 -2.82 -25.95 4.56
CA MET A 1 -2.59 -24.94 3.50
C MET A 1 -3.10 -23.54 3.84
N THR A 2 -4.17 -23.39 4.56
CA THR A 2 -4.73 -22.07 4.99
C THR A 2 -3.82 -21.30 5.95
N ASP A 3 -3.06 -21.98 6.81
CA ASP A 3 -2.25 -21.33 7.85
C ASP A 3 -0.99 -20.65 7.28
N VAL A 4 -0.25 -21.30 6.39
CA VAL A 4 0.96 -20.75 5.75
C VAL A 4 0.61 -19.53 4.86
N ALA A 5 -0.50 -19.61 4.10
CA ALA A 5 -0.95 -18.49 3.28
C ALA A 5 -1.35 -17.28 4.15
N ASN A 6 -1.96 -17.53 5.31
CA ASN A 6 -2.36 -16.50 6.27
C ASN A 6 -1.13 -15.86 6.93
N ALA A 7 -0.14 -16.67 7.33
CA ALA A 7 1.13 -16.19 7.87
C ALA A 7 1.88 -15.30 6.86
N ARG A 8 2.01 -15.73 5.61
CA ARG A 8 2.64 -14.93 4.55
C ARG A 8 1.89 -13.63 4.25
N ARG A 9 0.56 -13.63 4.32
CA ARG A 9 -0.23 -12.40 4.18
C ARG A 9 0.03 -11.46 5.33
N ARG A 10 0.02 -11.94 6.59
CA ARG A 10 0.34 -11.14 7.79
C ARG A 10 1.72 -10.49 7.65
N LEU A 11 2.75 -11.24 7.31
CA LEU A 11 4.11 -10.74 7.09
C LEU A 11 4.20 -9.63 6.04
N ARG A 12 3.31 -9.61 5.06
CA ARG A 12 3.31 -8.59 4.00
C ARG A 12 2.54 -7.32 4.35
N THR A 13 1.56 -7.39 5.25
CA THR A 13 0.62 -6.30 5.49
C THR A 13 0.62 -5.76 6.91
N ALA A 14 1.24 -6.46 7.88
CA ALA A 14 1.21 -6.07 9.30
C ALA A 14 1.70 -4.63 9.51
N VAL A 15 2.87 -4.29 9.00
CA VAL A 15 3.45 -2.93 9.11
C VAL A 15 2.51 -1.87 8.52
N VAL A 16 1.85 -2.15 7.39
CA VAL A 16 0.90 -1.22 6.78
C VAL A 16 -0.32 -1.03 7.67
N TRP A 17 -0.84 -2.12 8.25
CA TRP A 17 -1.96 -2.07 9.19
C TRP A 17 -1.63 -1.31 10.46
N ASP A 18 -0.45 -1.55 11.04
CA ASP A 18 0.00 -0.86 12.26
C ASP A 18 0.11 0.65 12.01
N GLY A 19 0.72 1.06 10.91
CA GLY A 19 0.79 2.45 10.50
C GLY A 19 -0.58 3.08 10.23
N LEU A 20 -1.50 2.34 9.58
CA LEU A 20 -2.88 2.80 9.36
C LEU A 20 -3.62 2.99 10.67
N HIS A 21 -3.61 2.01 11.58
CA HIS A 21 -4.27 2.11 12.88
C HIS A 21 -3.75 3.31 13.68
N ALA A 22 -2.43 3.46 13.77
CA ALA A 22 -1.84 4.61 14.46
C ALA A 22 -2.27 5.96 13.86
N ALA A 23 -2.37 6.05 12.52
CA ALA A 23 -2.81 7.27 11.84
C ALA A 23 -4.31 7.55 12.05
N LEU A 24 -5.16 6.51 12.03
CA LEU A 24 -6.59 6.63 12.27
C LEU A 24 -6.86 7.08 13.71
N ASP A 25 -6.19 6.46 14.69
CA ASP A 25 -6.31 6.82 16.09
C ASP A 25 -5.86 8.26 16.37
N ALA A 26 -4.75 8.68 15.76
CA ALA A 26 -4.19 10.01 15.98
C ALA A 26 -4.96 11.14 15.29
N ARG A 27 -5.61 10.88 14.14
CA ARG A 27 -6.16 11.93 13.27
C ARG A 27 -7.65 11.88 13.05
N LEU A 28 -8.28 10.70 13.21
CA LEU A 28 -9.68 10.45 12.88
C LEU A 28 -10.45 9.82 14.04
N SER A 29 -9.90 9.83 15.24
CA SER A 29 -10.52 9.24 16.46
C SER A 29 -11.84 9.89 16.88
N ASP A 30 -12.12 11.11 16.42
CA ASP A 30 -13.38 11.83 16.64
C ASP A 30 -14.53 11.31 15.74
N ARG A 31 -14.24 10.44 14.77
CA ARG A 31 -15.19 9.87 13.83
C ARG A 31 -15.44 8.41 14.09
N ALA A 32 -16.67 8.07 14.47
CA ALA A 32 -17.07 6.68 14.70
C ALA A 32 -17.12 5.85 13.40
N VAL A 33 -17.46 6.46 12.26
CA VAL A 33 -17.53 5.84 10.93
C VAL A 33 -16.81 6.70 9.94
N LEU A 34 -15.87 6.12 9.21
CA LEU A 34 -15.10 6.80 8.16
C LEU A 34 -15.66 6.48 6.78
N ASP A 35 -15.61 7.48 5.89
CA ASP A 35 -15.74 7.30 4.45
C ASP A 35 -14.35 6.97 3.88
N VAL A 36 -14.15 5.75 3.41
CA VAL A 36 -12.87 5.25 2.89
C VAL A 36 -12.96 5.03 1.38
N LEU A 37 -11.94 5.45 0.66
CA LEU A 37 -11.74 5.14 -0.76
C LEU A 37 -10.48 4.28 -0.91
N ASP A 38 -10.64 3.09 -1.50
CA ASP A 38 -9.54 2.17 -1.81
C ASP A 38 -9.33 2.15 -3.33
N VAL A 39 -8.35 2.93 -3.79
CA VAL A 39 -7.99 3.05 -5.21
C VAL A 39 -7.09 1.88 -5.58
N GLY A 40 -7.52 1.09 -6.58
CA GLY A 40 -6.86 -0.17 -6.94
C GLY A 40 -7.03 -1.24 -5.86
N GLY A 41 -8.13 -1.20 -5.09
CA GLY A 41 -8.35 -2.09 -3.94
C GLY A 41 -8.51 -3.59 -4.29
N GLY A 42 -8.60 -3.91 -5.57
CA GLY A 42 -8.59 -5.28 -6.08
C GLY A 42 -9.66 -6.17 -5.43
N THR A 43 -9.21 -7.26 -4.83
CA THR A 43 -10.09 -8.24 -4.16
C THR A 43 -10.49 -7.84 -2.73
N GLY A 44 -10.24 -6.60 -2.30
CA GLY A 44 -10.66 -6.07 -1.01
C GLY A 44 -9.78 -6.48 0.18
N GLY A 45 -8.48 -6.60 -0.04
CA GLY A 45 -7.51 -6.97 0.99
C GLY A 45 -7.49 -6.03 2.20
N PHE A 46 -7.70 -4.75 1.96
CA PHE A 46 -7.86 -3.71 2.98
C PHE A 46 -9.34 -3.31 3.15
N ALA A 47 -10.10 -3.25 2.06
CA ALA A 47 -11.48 -2.79 2.08
C ALA A 47 -12.38 -3.61 3.00
N VAL A 48 -12.32 -4.95 2.92
CA VAL A 48 -13.19 -5.81 3.73
C VAL A 48 -12.87 -5.69 5.23
N PRO A 49 -11.62 -5.78 5.71
CA PRO A 49 -11.32 -5.55 7.12
C PRO A 49 -11.71 -4.17 7.65
N LEU A 50 -11.58 -3.10 6.84
CA LEU A 50 -12.06 -1.76 7.23
C LEU A 50 -13.58 -1.71 7.34
N ALA A 51 -14.30 -2.41 6.47
CA ALA A 51 -15.76 -2.54 6.56
C ALA A 51 -16.18 -3.37 7.79
N GLU A 52 -15.45 -4.45 8.15
CA GLU A 52 -15.64 -5.21 9.38
C GLU A 52 -15.42 -4.34 10.63
N ALA A 53 -14.46 -3.39 10.58
CA ALA A 53 -14.24 -2.39 11.62
C ALA A 53 -15.35 -1.32 11.69
N GLY A 54 -16.34 -1.36 10.78
CA GLY A 54 -17.52 -0.49 10.81
C GLY A 54 -17.49 0.69 9.85
N HIS A 55 -16.45 0.83 9.03
CA HIS A 55 -16.31 1.94 8.08
C HIS A 55 -17.09 1.70 6.78
N LEU A 56 -17.36 2.77 6.03
CA LEU A 56 -17.96 2.71 4.70
C LEU A 56 -16.84 2.77 3.66
N VAL A 57 -16.69 1.72 2.85
CA VAL A 57 -15.58 1.59 1.92
C VAL A 57 -16.08 1.58 0.48
N THR A 58 -15.52 2.46 -0.33
CA THR A 58 -15.68 2.41 -1.79
C THR A 58 -14.38 1.94 -2.42
N VAL A 59 -14.44 0.87 -3.19
CA VAL A 59 -13.30 0.33 -3.96
C VAL A 59 -13.41 0.80 -5.40
N LEU A 60 -12.33 1.32 -5.95
CA LEU A 60 -12.21 1.66 -7.36
C LEU A 60 -11.13 0.75 -7.97
N ASP A 61 -11.49 -0.09 -8.94
CA ASP A 61 -10.55 -0.99 -9.60
C ASP A 61 -10.97 -1.25 -11.05
N PRO A 62 -10.05 -1.25 -12.02
CA PRO A 62 -10.39 -1.49 -13.42
C PRO A 62 -10.70 -2.97 -13.72
N ASN A 63 -10.29 -3.91 -12.87
CA ASN A 63 -10.41 -5.34 -13.10
C ASN A 63 -11.74 -5.90 -12.61
N PRO A 64 -12.68 -6.30 -13.49
CA PRO A 64 -13.98 -6.83 -13.08
C PRO A 64 -13.89 -8.16 -12.32
N ASP A 65 -12.87 -8.99 -12.60
CA ASP A 65 -12.71 -10.26 -11.89
C ASP A 65 -12.28 -10.03 -10.43
N ALA A 66 -11.46 -9.00 -10.19
CA ALA A 66 -11.07 -8.59 -8.85
C ALA A 66 -12.28 -8.05 -8.07
N LEU A 67 -13.12 -7.23 -8.71
CA LEU A 67 -14.35 -6.71 -8.10
C LEU A 67 -15.36 -7.81 -7.80
N ALA A 68 -15.53 -8.81 -8.68
CA ALA A 68 -16.36 -9.97 -8.41
C ALA A 68 -15.84 -10.81 -7.23
N ALA A 69 -14.51 -10.88 -7.04
CA ALA A 69 -13.92 -11.54 -5.88
C ALA A 69 -14.11 -10.71 -4.59
N LEU A 70 -14.02 -9.38 -4.68
CA LEU A 70 -14.34 -8.45 -3.58
C LEU A 70 -15.80 -8.66 -3.11
N GLU A 71 -16.75 -8.70 -4.05
CA GLU A 71 -18.17 -8.86 -3.73
C GLU A 71 -18.42 -10.15 -2.95
N ARG A 72 -17.88 -11.27 -3.42
CA ARG A 72 -17.99 -12.56 -2.70
C ARG A 72 -17.38 -12.47 -1.31
N ARG A 73 -16.19 -11.87 -1.19
CA ARG A 73 -15.49 -11.73 0.08
C ARG A 73 -16.23 -10.83 1.08
N ALA A 74 -16.83 -9.73 0.61
CA ALA A 74 -17.66 -8.87 1.44
C ALA A 74 -18.94 -9.58 1.91
N ALA A 75 -19.54 -10.42 1.05
CA ALA A 75 -20.67 -11.25 1.42
C ALA A 75 -20.31 -12.31 2.47
N ASP A 76 -19.20 -13.01 2.28
CA ASP A 76 -18.70 -14.02 3.23
C ASP A 76 -18.38 -13.43 4.60
N ALA A 77 -17.91 -12.17 4.63
CA ALA A 77 -17.63 -11.40 5.85
C ALA A 77 -18.87 -10.71 6.45
N GLY A 78 -20.02 -10.74 5.75
CA GLY A 78 -21.27 -10.12 6.22
C GLY A 78 -21.27 -8.58 6.20
N VAL A 79 -20.45 -7.96 5.32
CA VAL A 79 -20.27 -6.49 5.24
C VAL A 79 -20.66 -5.89 3.88
N SER A 80 -21.47 -6.58 3.09
CA SER A 80 -21.90 -6.12 1.75
C SER A 80 -22.62 -4.77 1.75
N ASP A 81 -23.26 -4.39 2.83
CA ASP A 81 -23.92 -3.09 3.02
C ASP A 81 -22.94 -1.93 3.24
N ARG A 82 -21.69 -2.24 3.60
CA ARG A 82 -20.60 -1.28 3.88
C ARG A 82 -19.57 -1.18 2.77
N VAL A 83 -19.56 -2.09 1.80
CA VAL A 83 -18.64 -2.13 0.70
C VAL A 83 -19.36 -1.79 -0.61
N ARG A 84 -18.87 -0.78 -1.30
CA ARG A 84 -19.27 -0.42 -2.66
C ARG A 84 -18.08 -0.56 -3.59
N TRP A 85 -18.33 -0.77 -4.86
CA TRP A 85 -17.27 -0.79 -5.85
C TRP A 85 -17.68 -0.07 -7.14
N LEU A 86 -16.66 0.44 -7.83
CA LEU A 86 -16.78 1.08 -9.14
C LEU A 86 -15.71 0.48 -10.05
N GLN A 87 -16.12 -0.01 -11.22
CA GLN A 87 -15.17 -0.42 -12.25
C GLN A 87 -14.69 0.82 -13.00
N ALA A 88 -13.49 1.31 -12.68
CA ALA A 88 -12.91 2.50 -13.30
C ALA A 88 -11.39 2.53 -13.10
N ASP A 89 -10.70 3.35 -13.90
CA ASP A 89 -9.28 3.63 -13.73
C ASP A 89 -9.05 4.70 -12.66
N ALA A 90 -7.87 4.67 -12.03
CA ALA A 90 -7.45 5.69 -11.06
C ALA A 90 -7.39 7.10 -11.69
N ALA A 91 -7.18 7.21 -12.99
CA ALA A 91 -7.22 8.46 -13.73
C ALA A 91 -8.61 9.12 -13.76
N ASP A 92 -9.69 8.34 -13.59
CA ASP A 92 -11.08 8.84 -13.61
C ASP A 92 -11.55 9.38 -12.25
N LEU A 93 -10.71 9.33 -11.23
CA LEU A 93 -11.06 9.62 -9.83
C LEU A 93 -11.76 10.97 -9.64
N THR A 94 -11.29 12.03 -10.32
CA THR A 94 -11.86 13.38 -10.21
C THR A 94 -13.26 13.50 -10.79
N SER A 95 -13.65 12.62 -11.71
CA SER A 95 -15.00 12.59 -12.30
C SER A 95 -15.98 11.77 -11.46
N LEU A 96 -15.47 10.81 -10.67
CA LEU A 96 -16.26 9.83 -9.92
C LEU A 96 -16.48 10.24 -8.46
N CYS A 97 -15.52 10.95 -7.87
CA CYS A 97 -15.55 11.34 -6.47
C CYS A 97 -15.64 12.86 -6.29
N ARG A 98 -16.44 13.28 -5.32
CA ARG A 98 -16.53 14.72 -4.98
C ARG A 98 -15.26 15.18 -4.26
N PRO A 99 -14.75 16.39 -4.53
CA PRO A 99 -13.64 16.94 -3.78
C PRO A 99 -13.92 17.00 -2.27
N GLY A 100 -12.93 16.63 -1.47
CA GLY A 100 -13.03 16.68 -0.01
C GLY A 100 -14.13 15.82 0.59
N SER A 101 -14.46 14.68 -0.01
CA SER A 101 -15.58 13.83 0.40
C SER A 101 -15.20 12.62 1.26
N VAL A 102 -13.92 12.21 1.29
CA VAL A 102 -13.47 11.00 1.98
C VAL A 102 -12.51 11.29 3.12
N ASP A 103 -12.53 10.48 4.16
CA ASP A 103 -11.68 10.61 5.35
C ASP A 103 -10.33 9.93 5.16
N LEU A 104 -10.32 8.78 4.50
CA LEU A 104 -9.14 7.97 4.23
C LEU A 104 -9.11 7.56 2.76
N VAL A 105 -7.98 7.78 2.09
CA VAL A 105 -7.71 7.20 0.77
C VAL A 105 -6.57 6.21 0.88
N LEU A 106 -6.78 4.98 0.42
CA LEU A 106 -5.74 4.00 0.17
C LEU A 106 -5.38 4.02 -1.31
N CYS A 107 -4.08 4.00 -1.61
CA CYS A 107 -3.53 3.89 -2.96
C CYS A 107 -2.31 2.97 -2.89
N HIS A 108 -2.58 1.66 -2.82
CA HIS A 108 -1.58 0.64 -2.55
C HIS A 108 -1.25 -0.17 -3.80
N GLY A 109 0.00 -0.07 -4.29
CA GLY A 109 0.46 -0.77 -5.48
C GLY A 109 -0.20 -0.29 -6.78
N VAL A 110 -0.61 0.96 -6.85
CA VAL A 110 -1.30 1.58 -8.00
C VAL A 110 -0.35 2.46 -8.80
N LEU A 111 0.44 3.29 -8.11
CA LEU A 111 1.30 4.29 -8.75
C LEU A 111 2.38 3.67 -9.66
N GLU A 112 2.69 2.41 -9.46
CA GLU A 112 3.56 1.62 -10.33
C GLU A 112 2.98 1.40 -11.73
N HIS A 113 1.64 1.36 -11.84
CA HIS A 113 0.94 0.92 -13.07
C HIS A 113 0.32 2.06 -13.87
N VAL A 114 0.03 3.19 -13.22
CA VAL A 114 -0.64 4.33 -13.88
C VAL A 114 0.33 5.07 -14.81
N GLU A 115 -0.20 5.73 -15.85
CA GLU A 115 0.60 6.49 -16.80
C GLU A 115 1.29 7.69 -16.11
N ASP A 116 0.52 8.51 -15.38
CA ASP A 116 1.01 9.66 -14.63
C ASP A 116 0.73 9.52 -13.12
N PRO A 117 1.70 9.03 -12.32
CA PRO A 117 1.56 8.93 -10.87
C PRO A 117 1.32 10.27 -10.16
N THR A 118 1.85 11.37 -10.74
CA THR A 118 1.69 12.71 -10.15
C THR A 118 0.25 13.18 -10.28
N ALA A 119 -0.35 13.01 -11.45
CA ALA A 119 -1.76 13.36 -11.69
C ALA A 119 -2.70 12.53 -10.82
N VAL A 120 -2.46 11.21 -10.70
CA VAL A 120 -3.28 10.34 -9.85
C VAL A 120 -3.16 10.75 -8.37
N LEU A 121 -1.96 11.01 -7.87
CA LEU A 121 -1.80 11.39 -6.47
C LEU A 121 -2.38 12.80 -6.19
N ALA A 122 -2.35 13.72 -7.16
CA ALA A 122 -3.04 15.01 -7.07
C ALA A 122 -4.57 14.84 -7.03
N ALA A 123 -5.12 13.91 -7.83
CA ALA A 123 -6.54 13.55 -7.77
C ALA A 123 -6.93 12.97 -6.41
N VAL A 124 -6.11 12.07 -5.86
CA VAL A 124 -6.24 11.52 -4.50
C VAL A 124 -6.26 12.64 -3.46
N ALA A 125 -5.32 13.59 -3.54
CA ALA A 125 -5.28 14.75 -2.64
C ALA A 125 -6.54 15.63 -2.76
N GLY A 126 -7.12 15.74 -3.96
CA GLY A 126 -8.35 16.51 -4.20
C GLY A 126 -9.59 15.92 -3.55
N VAL A 127 -9.71 14.58 -3.46
CA VAL A 127 -10.89 13.91 -2.91
C VAL A 127 -10.83 13.70 -1.40
N VAL A 128 -9.65 13.69 -0.80
CA VAL A 128 -9.51 13.57 0.66
C VAL A 128 -9.88 14.88 1.36
N ARG A 129 -10.56 14.79 2.51
CA ARG A 129 -10.90 15.93 3.36
C ARG A 129 -9.64 16.65 3.86
N PRO A 130 -9.70 17.93 4.24
CA PRO A 130 -8.54 18.66 4.78
C PRO A 130 -7.91 17.99 6.01
N THR A 131 -8.71 17.32 6.84
CA THR A 131 -8.26 16.57 8.04
C THR A 131 -8.00 15.09 7.74
N GLY A 132 -8.28 14.64 6.51
CA GLY A 132 -8.21 13.25 6.12
C GLY A 132 -6.78 12.74 5.93
N VAL A 133 -6.68 11.44 5.71
CA VAL A 133 -5.42 10.70 5.57
C VAL A 133 -5.31 10.08 4.19
N VAL A 134 -4.13 10.18 3.60
CA VAL A 134 -3.75 9.46 2.37
C VAL A 134 -2.69 8.42 2.74
N SER A 135 -2.96 7.18 2.43
CA SER A 135 -2.05 6.05 2.60
C SER A 135 -1.60 5.53 1.25
N VAL A 136 -0.30 5.58 1.00
CA VAL A 136 0.31 5.12 -0.25
C VAL A 136 1.31 4.01 0.06
N LEU A 137 1.21 2.90 -0.66
CA LEU A 137 2.19 1.80 -0.62
C LEU A 137 2.77 1.64 -2.02
N VAL A 138 4.11 1.75 -2.13
CA VAL A 138 4.83 1.62 -3.42
C VAL A 138 6.02 0.70 -3.32
N ALA A 139 6.34 0.02 -4.43
CA ALA A 139 7.52 -0.83 -4.55
C ALA A 139 8.80 0.01 -4.63
N ASN A 140 9.90 -0.49 -4.01
CA ASN A 140 11.20 0.17 -3.97
C ASN A 140 12.24 -0.62 -4.80
N PRO A 141 12.97 0.02 -5.72
CA PRO A 141 13.97 -0.66 -6.55
C PRO A 141 15.15 -1.20 -5.75
N ASN A 142 15.54 -0.53 -4.65
CA ASN A 142 16.69 -0.96 -3.84
C ASN A 142 16.41 -2.28 -3.11
N GLY A 143 15.22 -2.42 -2.50
CA GLY A 143 14.80 -3.67 -1.87
C GLY A 143 14.67 -4.80 -2.90
N LEU A 144 14.15 -4.50 -4.10
CA LEU A 144 14.14 -5.46 -5.20
C LEU A 144 15.56 -5.93 -5.55
N ALA A 145 16.51 -5.00 -5.69
CA ALA A 145 17.90 -5.33 -6.04
C ALA A 145 18.53 -6.28 -5.00
N LEU A 146 18.31 -6.01 -3.69
CA LEU A 146 18.79 -6.90 -2.63
C LEU A 146 18.13 -8.28 -2.70
N ALA A 147 16.82 -8.36 -2.90
CA ALA A 147 16.12 -9.63 -3.03
C ALA A 147 16.58 -10.42 -4.27
N ARG A 148 16.81 -9.74 -5.40
CA ARG A 148 17.37 -10.39 -6.61
C ARG A 148 18.79 -10.88 -6.39
N ALA A 149 19.64 -10.10 -5.73
CA ALA A 149 21.00 -10.49 -5.39
C ALA A 149 21.02 -11.70 -4.44
N ALA A 150 20.21 -11.70 -3.39
CA ALA A 150 20.07 -12.82 -2.47
C ALA A 150 19.57 -14.10 -3.15
N ALA A 151 18.75 -13.97 -4.19
CA ALA A 151 18.29 -15.08 -5.03
C ALA A 151 19.29 -15.49 -6.12
N GLY A 152 20.51 -14.90 -6.20
CA GLY A 152 21.55 -15.21 -7.18
C GLY A 152 21.36 -14.55 -8.56
N HIS A 153 20.37 -13.66 -8.73
CA HIS A 153 20.10 -12.96 -9.99
C HIS A 153 20.86 -11.63 -10.07
N LEU A 154 22.21 -11.68 -10.04
CA LEU A 154 23.09 -10.51 -9.90
C LEU A 154 22.95 -9.48 -11.03
N ASP A 155 22.78 -9.95 -12.29
CA ASP A 155 22.58 -9.04 -13.43
C ASP A 155 21.25 -8.29 -13.34
N GLN A 156 20.19 -8.95 -12.89
CA GLN A 156 18.89 -8.31 -12.67
C GLN A 156 18.94 -7.28 -11.52
N ALA A 157 19.65 -7.62 -10.44
CA ALA A 157 19.89 -6.70 -9.33
C ALA A 157 20.62 -5.44 -9.80
N ARG A 158 21.70 -5.60 -10.58
CA ARG A 158 22.46 -4.48 -11.15
C ARG A 158 21.61 -3.66 -12.12
N HIS A 159 20.80 -4.33 -12.96
CA HIS A 159 19.92 -3.65 -13.91
C HIS A 159 18.88 -2.79 -13.18
N ALA A 160 18.22 -3.33 -12.15
CA ALA A 160 17.21 -2.61 -11.37
C ALA A 160 17.76 -1.31 -10.73
N LEU A 161 19.04 -1.29 -10.35
CA LEU A 161 19.68 -0.09 -9.79
C LEU A 161 20.08 0.93 -10.86
N ALA A 162 20.31 0.49 -12.11
CA ALA A 162 20.72 1.35 -13.22
C ALA A 162 19.51 1.89 -14.02
N ASP A 163 18.38 1.18 -14.00
CA ASP A 163 17.16 1.55 -14.73
C ASP A 163 16.48 2.73 -14.03
N PRO A 164 16.10 3.81 -14.74
CA PRO A 164 15.48 5.00 -14.15
C PRO A 164 14.12 4.71 -13.50
N ASP A 165 13.42 3.66 -13.96
CA ASP A 165 12.16 3.20 -13.39
C ASP A 165 12.33 2.03 -12.42
N GLY A 166 13.56 1.60 -12.13
CA GLY A 166 13.87 0.54 -11.18
C GLY A 166 13.43 -0.85 -11.65
N ARG A 167 13.38 -1.09 -12.97
CA ARG A 167 13.01 -2.37 -13.58
C ARG A 167 14.21 -3.31 -13.60
N TRP A 168 13.98 -4.59 -13.36
CA TRP A 168 15.03 -5.60 -13.44
C TRP A 168 15.25 -6.19 -14.84
N GLY A 169 14.49 -5.74 -15.84
CA GLY A 169 14.56 -6.14 -17.24
C GLY A 169 13.21 -6.14 -17.94
N ASP A 170 13.17 -6.59 -19.20
CA ASP A 170 11.96 -6.51 -20.04
C ASP A 170 10.79 -7.36 -19.53
N ARG A 171 11.08 -8.42 -18.76
CA ARG A 171 10.05 -9.29 -18.15
C ARG A 171 9.61 -8.83 -16.76
N ASP A 172 10.02 -7.65 -16.31
CA ASP A 172 9.55 -7.11 -15.04
C ASP A 172 8.06 -6.80 -15.11
N PRO A 173 7.22 -7.38 -14.22
CA PRO A 173 5.79 -7.10 -14.23
C PRO A 173 5.44 -5.70 -13.76
N LEU A 174 6.33 -5.01 -13.03
CA LEU A 174 6.10 -3.64 -12.59
C LEU A 174 6.77 -2.65 -13.55
N PRO A 175 6.00 -1.73 -14.16
CA PRO A 175 6.54 -0.70 -15.04
C PRO A 175 7.52 0.24 -14.35
N ARG A 176 7.31 0.51 -13.05
CA ARG A 176 8.17 1.41 -12.27
C ARG A 176 8.19 1.09 -10.79
N ARG A 177 9.18 1.67 -10.09
CA ARG A 177 9.35 1.67 -8.63
C ARG A 177 9.79 3.04 -8.15
N PHE A 178 9.67 3.26 -6.86
CA PHE A 178 9.93 4.57 -6.24
C PHE A 178 10.95 4.43 -5.12
N THR A 179 12.04 5.20 -5.19
CA THR A 179 12.91 5.40 -4.04
C THR A 179 12.21 6.29 -3.00
N PRO A 180 12.67 6.33 -1.73
CA PRO A 180 12.10 7.23 -0.72
C PRO A 180 11.99 8.68 -1.19
N ASP A 181 13.03 9.20 -1.84
CA ASP A 181 13.07 10.58 -2.35
C ASP A 181 12.05 10.82 -3.45
N ARG A 182 11.89 9.88 -4.40
CA ARG A 182 10.88 9.96 -5.48
C ARG A 182 9.46 9.92 -4.91
N ALA A 183 9.19 9.02 -3.97
CA ALA A 183 7.88 8.92 -3.31
C ALA A 183 7.56 10.21 -2.54
N ALA A 184 8.49 10.73 -1.76
CA ALA A 184 8.31 12.00 -1.06
C ALA A 184 8.13 13.20 -2.02
N ALA A 185 8.81 13.20 -3.18
CA ALA A 185 8.63 14.22 -4.20
C ALA A 185 7.22 14.20 -4.82
N LEU A 186 6.65 13.01 -5.06
CA LEU A 186 5.25 12.87 -5.51
C LEU A 186 4.26 13.46 -4.52
N PHE A 187 4.41 13.19 -3.22
CA PHE A 187 3.56 13.77 -2.18
C PHE A 187 3.61 15.29 -2.20
N ARG A 188 4.82 15.89 -2.24
CA ARG A 188 4.98 17.35 -2.32
C ARG A 188 4.33 17.93 -3.57
N ALA A 189 4.51 17.29 -4.73
CA ALA A 189 3.91 17.74 -5.99
C ALA A 189 2.37 17.69 -5.96
N ALA A 190 1.79 16.74 -5.21
CA ALA A 190 0.35 16.61 -5.02
C ALA A 190 -0.22 17.54 -3.91
N GLY A 191 0.59 18.38 -3.28
CA GLY A 191 0.14 19.23 -2.16
C GLY A 191 -0.11 18.46 -0.86
N LEU A 192 0.55 17.29 -0.70
CA LEU A 192 0.48 16.45 0.50
C LEU A 192 1.75 16.59 1.34
N ALA A 193 1.59 16.64 2.66
CA ALA A 193 2.68 16.52 3.63
C ALA A 193 2.74 15.09 4.15
N VAL A 194 3.88 14.43 4.04
CA VAL A 194 4.12 13.14 4.69
C VAL A 194 4.34 13.38 6.17
N PHE A 195 3.56 12.69 7.03
CA PHE A 195 3.70 12.77 8.49
C PHE A 195 4.21 11.46 9.10
N ALA A 196 4.14 10.34 8.38
CA ALA A 196 4.76 9.07 8.76
C ALA A 196 5.21 8.30 7.52
N SER A 197 6.30 7.54 7.64
CA SER A 197 6.78 6.63 6.60
C SER A 197 7.35 5.38 7.24
N HIS A 198 7.14 4.23 6.59
CA HIS A 198 7.57 2.93 7.09
C HIS A 198 8.25 2.14 5.96
N GLY A 199 9.34 1.46 6.29
CA GLY A 199 9.90 0.42 5.44
C GLY A 199 9.06 -0.85 5.55
N VAL A 200 8.58 -1.38 4.43
CA VAL A 200 7.76 -2.59 4.41
C VAL A 200 8.50 -3.69 3.69
N ARG A 201 8.49 -4.89 4.26
CA ARG A 201 9.22 -6.05 3.72
C ARG A 201 10.73 -5.77 3.64
N VAL A 202 11.31 -5.33 4.76
CA VAL A 202 12.74 -5.03 4.83
C VAL A 202 13.56 -6.31 4.75
N CYS A 203 13.18 -7.35 5.49
CA CYS A 203 13.91 -8.62 5.54
C CYS A 203 13.05 -9.84 5.18
N VAL A 204 11.72 -9.76 5.17
CA VAL A 204 10.83 -10.89 4.92
C VAL A 204 11.09 -11.61 3.59
N ASP A 205 11.50 -10.88 2.56
CA ASP A 205 11.84 -11.45 1.25
C ASP A 205 13.26 -12.03 1.19
N LEU A 206 14.08 -11.76 2.21
CA LEU A 206 15.46 -12.23 2.33
C LEU A 206 15.57 -13.49 3.20
N VAL A 207 14.58 -13.72 4.08
CA VAL A 207 14.55 -14.90 4.95
C VAL A 207 14.11 -16.12 4.16
N PRO A 208 14.88 -17.22 4.17
CA PRO A 208 14.49 -18.43 3.48
C PRO A 208 13.16 -19.00 3.97
N GLY A 209 12.28 -19.43 3.05
CA GLY A 209 10.97 -19.96 3.40
C GLY A 209 11.04 -21.17 4.37
N ALA A 210 12.10 -21.99 4.26
CA ALA A 210 12.33 -23.11 5.16
C ALA A 210 12.50 -22.69 6.63
N VAL A 211 13.01 -21.49 6.92
CA VAL A 211 13.11 -20.96 8.28
C VAL A 211 11.72 -20.60 8.80
N VAL A 212 10.92 -19.92 7.97
CA VAL A 212 9.55 -19.49 8.33
C VAL A 212 8.61 -20.69 8.51
N GLU A 213 8.82 -21.78 7.76
CA GLU A 213 7.97 -22.97 7.78
C GLU A 213 8.43 -24.03 8.80
N GLY A 214 9.72 -23.97 9.22
CA GLY A 214 10.34 -25.00 10.04
C GLY A 214 10.34 -24.73 11.55
N GLU A 215 10.21 -23.47 11.95
CA GLU A 215 10.28 -23.08 13.38
C GLU A 215 8.94 -22.50 13.85
N PRO A 216 8.35 -23.01 14.97
CA PRO A 216 7.02 -22.60 15.42
C PRO A 216 6.87 -21.08 15.64
N ASP A 217 7.91 -20.42 16.15
CA ASP A 217 7.89 -19.01 16.53
C ASP A 217 8.50 -18.09 15.45
N ALA A 218 8.96 -18.65 14.33
CA ALA A 218 9.68 -17.85 13.30
C ALA A 218 8.81 -16.75 12.68
N VAL A 219 7.52 -16.99 12.50
CA VAL A 219 6.58 -15.98 11.95
C VAL A 219 6.45 -14.81 12.89
N GLU A 220 6.25 -15.05 14.18
CA GLU A 220 6.10 -13.99 15.19
C GLU A 220 7.42 -13.24 15.41
N ALA A 221 8.56 -13.94 15.43
CA ALA A 221 9.87 -13.31 15.49
C ALA A 221 10.15 -12.42 14.27
N LEU A 222 9.77 -12.88 13.06
CA LEU A 222 9.92 -12.12 11.84
C LEU A 222 8.97 -10.91 11.80
N LEU A 223 7.74 -11.02 12.27
CA LEU A 223 6.81 -9.91 12.42
C LEU A 223 7.36 -8.84 13.39
N ALA A 224 7.90 -9.25 14.54
CA ALA A 224 8.50 -8.34 15.51
C ALA A 224 9.73 -7.63 14.93
N LEU A 225 10.56 -8.34 14.16
CA LEU A 225 11.72 -7.76 13.48
C LEU A 225 11.26 -6.75 12.39
N GLU A 226 10.32 -7.12 11.53
CA GLU A 226 9.77 -6.21 10.50
C GLU A 226 9.19 -4.94 11.13
N ALA A 227 8.43 -5.05 12.23
CA ALA A 227 7.89 -3.89 12.94
C ALA A 227 9.00 -2.95 13.44
N THR A 228 10.09 -3.52 14.00
CA THR A 228 11.25 -2.73 14.44
C THR A 228 11.96 -2.03 13.27
N LEU A 229 12.19 -2.76 12.17
CA LEU A 229 12.87 -2.22 10.99
C LEU A 229 12.02 -1.18 10.25
N ALA A 230 10.69 -1.34 10.28
CA ALA A 230 9.76 -0.44 9.62
C ALA A 230 9.82 1.00 10.15
N GLU A 231 10.02 1.15 11.45
CA GLU A 231 10.12 2.45 12.13
C GLU A 231 11.52 3.09 12.03
N HIS A 232 12.54 2.32 11.62
CA HIS A 232 13.90 2.80 11.60
C HIS A 232 14.26 3.43 10.23
N PRO A 233 14.49 4.75 10.14
CA PRO A 233 14.65 5.46 8.86
C PRO A 233 15.76 4.92 7.95
N ASP A 234 16.86 4.39 8.53
CA ASP A 234 17.99 3.86 7.77
C ASP A 234 17.63 2.66 6.92
N PHE A 235 16.59 1.91 7.29
CA PHE A 235 16.13 0.74 6.54
C PHE A 235 15.11 1.07 5.45
N HIS A 236 14.51 2.27 5.44
CA HIS A 236 13.56 2.67 4.40
C HIS A 236 14.20 2.64 3.01
N ALA A 237 15.48 3.02 2.91
CA ALA A 237 16.18 3.03 1.63
C ALA A 237 16.30 1.64 0.99
N VAL A 238 16.27 0.57 1.78
CA VAL A 238 16.47 -0.83 1.34
C VAL A 238 15.24 -1.72 1.52
N ALA A 239 14.14 -1.19 2.04
CA ALA A 239 12.88 -1.92 2.17
C ALA A 239 12.34 -2.34 0.80
N GLY A 240 11.65 -3.47 0.73
CA GLY A 240 11.01 -3.96 -0.50
C GLY A 240 9.89 -3.04 -1.00
N GLN A 241 9.20 -2.39 -0.07
CA GLN A 241 8.15 -1.41 -0.33
C GLN A 241 8.27 -0.25 0.67
N LEU A 242 7.67 0.88 0.30
CA LEU A 242 7.57 2.09 1.13
C LEU A 242 6.09 2.36 1.40
N HIS A 243 5.72 2.50 2.67
CA HIS A 243 4.41 2.95 3.10
C HIS A 243 4.51 4.39 3.58
N LEU A 244 3.81 5.30 2.92
CA LEU A 244 3.78 6.72 3.25
C LEU A 244 2.36 7.12 3.68
N LEU A 245 2.28 7.80 4.80
CA LEU A 245 1.05 8.42 5.30
C LEU A 245 1.16 9.93 5.20
N GLY A 246 0.18 10.55 4.57
CA GLY A 246 0.16 11.99 4.37
C GLY A 246 -1.19 12.61 4.57
N ALA A 247 -1.20 13.94 4.66
CA ALA A 247 -2.39 14.76 4.75
C ALA A 247 -2.23 15.99 3.86
N ARG A 248 -3.34 16.63 3.50
CA ARG A 248 -3.30 17.89 2.76
C ARG A 248 -2.54 18.96 3.53
N LEU A 249 -1.75 19.76 2.80
CA LEU A 249 -1.15 20.96 3.38
C LEU A 249 -2.26 21.97 3.71
N PRO A 250 -2.16 22.70 4.86
CA PRO A 250 -3.09 23.77 5.16
C PRO A 250 -3.11 24.81 4.03
N GLY A 251 -4.30 25.06 3.46
CA GLY A 251 -4.48 26.09 2.42
C GLY A 251 -4.22 25.64 0.97
N SER A 252 -4.03 24.33 0.73
CA SER A 252 -3.95 23.75 -0.63
C SER A 252 -5.32 23.34 -1.16
#